data_f26f66486f770cf835764062579e1023
#
_entry.id   f26f66486f770cf835764062579e1023
#
_cell.length_a   1.000
_cell.length_b   1.000
_cell.length_c   1.000
_cell.angle_alpha   90.00
_cell.angle_beta   90.00
_cell.angle_gamma   90.00
#
_symmetry.space_group_name_H-M   'P 1'
#
loop_
_entity.id
_entity.type
_entity.pdbx_description
1 polymer ?
#
loop_
_entity_poly.entity_id
_entity_poly.type
_entity_poly.pdbx_seq_one_letter_code
_entity_poly.pdbx_strand_id
1 'polypeptide(L)'
;MSKGFLVSLEGPEGAGKTSVLEALLPILEEKGLEVLTTREPGGVLIGEKIREVILDPSHTQMDAKTELLLYIASRRQHLVEKVLPALEAGKLVIMDRFIDSSVAYQGFGRGLDIDAIDWLNHFATDGLKPDLTLYFDIEVEEGLARIAANSNREVNRLDLEGLDLHKKVRRGYLSLLDKEGNRIIKIDASLPLEQVVETTKAVLFDRMGLAK
;
A
#
# COMPACT_ATOMS: atom_id res chain seq x y z
N MET A 1 -7.30 -26.36 -5.96
CA MET A 1 -6.66 -25.15 -6.53
C MET A 1 -5.85 -24.51 -5.42
N SER A 2 -4.61 -24.07 -5.68
CA SER A 2 -3.82 -23.34 -4.68
C SER A 2 -4.52 -22.01 -4.40
N LYS A 3 -4.60 -21.62 -3.13
CA LYS A 3 -5.09 -20.30 -2.73
C LYS A 3 -4.13 -19.24 -3.33
N GLY A 4 -4.68 -18.16 -3.87
CA GLY A 4 -3.87 -17.05 -4.37
C GLY A 4 -2.97 -16.45 -3.27
N PHE A 5 -2.02 -15.62 -3.65
CA PHE A 5 -1.06 -14.98 -2.74
C PHE A 5 -1.25 -13.46 -2.78
N LEU A 6 -1.43 -12.85 -1.62
CA LEU A 6 -1.70 -11.41 -1.48
C LEU A 6 -0.45 -10.66 -0.99
N VAL A 7 0.02 -9.72 -1.79
CA VAL A 7 1.13 -8.82 -1.45
C VAL A 7 0.61 -7.39 -1.35
N SER A 8 0.99 -6.69 -0.29
CA SER A 8 0.80 -5.24 -0.16
C SER A 8 2.13 -4.51 -0.31
N LEU A 9 2.16 -3.47 -1.14
CA LEU A 9 3.27 -2.53 -1.25
C LEU A 9 2.94 -1.31 -0.40
N GLU A 10 3.72 -1.06 0.62
CA GLU A 10 3.49 -0.01 1.60
C GLU A 10 4.68 0.95 1.68
N GLY A 11 4.44 2.15 2.17
CA GLY A 11 5.49 3.15 2.35
C GLY A 11 5.05 4.55 1.96
N PRO A 12 5.85 5.59 2.29
CA PRO A 12 5.52 6.97 2.00
C PRO A 12 5.46 7.26 0.49
N GLU A 13 4.95 8.41 0.15
CA GLU A 13 5.03 8.96 -1.21
C GLU A 13 6.50 9.16 -1.60
N GLY A 14 6.82 8.98 -2.88
CA GLY A 14 8.19 9.10 -3.39
C GLY A 14 9.10 7.89 -3.10
N ALA A 15 8.62 6.85 -2.41
CA ALA A 15 9.39 5.64 -2.14
C ALA A 15 9.60 4.73 -3.37
N GLY A 16 9.07 5.06 -4.55
CA GLY A 16 9.31 4.33 -5.79
C GLY A 16 8.52 3.04 -5.97
N LYS A 17 7.46 2.80 -5.18
CA LYS A 17 6.63 1.58 -5.26
C LYS A 17 6.16 1.25 -6.68
N THR A 18 5.63 2.24 -7.39
CA THR A 18 5.14 2.07 -8.77
C THR A 18 6.25 1.64 -9.72
N SER A 19 7.42 2.30 -9.67
CA SER A 19 8.56 1.98 -10.55
C SER A 19 9.10 0.57 -10.29
N VAL A 20 9.12 0.15 -9.02
CA VAL A 20 9.51 -1.22 -8.65
C VAL A 20 8.49 -2.23 -9.17
N LEU A 21 7.20 -1.95 -9.01
CA LEU A 21 6.14 -2.82 -9.52
C LEU A 21 6.20 -2.99 -11.04
N GLU A 22 6.35 -1.89 -11.78
CA GLU A 22 6.50 -1.90 -13.24
C GLU A 22 7.70 -2.73 -13.70
N ALA A 23 8.83 -2.65 -12.99
CA ALA A 23 10.02 -3.46 -13.29
C ALA A 23 9.87 -4.93 -12.90
N LEU A 24 9.07 -5.25 -11.88
CA LEU A 24 8.85 -6.64 -11.43
C LEU A 24 7.87 -7.40 -12.31
N LEU A 25 6.87 -6.74 -12.88
CA LEU A 25 5.78 -7.40 -13.63
C LEU A 25 6.30 -8.33 -14.73
N PRO A 26 7.20 -7.91 -15.64
CA PRO A 26 7.72 -8.79 -16.69
C PRO A 26 8.41 -10.04 -16.12
N ILE A 27 9.15 -9.88 -15.00
CA ILE A 27 9.87 -10.98 -14.35
C ILE A 27 8.89 -12.01 -13.78
N LEU A 28 7.78 -11.56 -13.19
CA LEU A 28 6.75 -12.43 -12.64
C LEU A 28 5.99 -13.18 -13.75
N GLU A 29 5.69 -12.49 -14.85
CA GLU A 29 5.04 -13.07 -16.03
C GLU A 29 5.94 -14.13 -16.71
N GLU A 30 7.24 -13.88 -16.83
CA GLU A 30 8.22 -14.86 -17.33
C GLU A 30 8.30 -16.12 -16.46
N LYS A 31 8.01 -16.02 -15.17
CA LYS A 31 7.89 -17.17 -14.26
C LYS A 31 6.54 -17.90 -14.38
N GLY A 32 5.66 -17.47 -15.27
CA GLY A 32 4.35 -18.08 -15.49
C GLY A 32 3.31 -17.74 -14.41
N LEU A 33 3.52 -16.68 -13.64
CA LEU A 33 2.56 -16.25 -12.62
C LEU A 33 1.43 -15.41 -13.25
N GLU A 34 0.20 -15.74 -12.91
CA GLU A 34 -0.93 -14.85 -13.21
C GLU A 34 -0.99 -13.75 -12.15
N VAL A 35 -0.63 -12.52 -12.54
CA VAL A 35 -0.54 -11.38 -11.63
C VAL A 35 -1.73 -10.44 -11.85
N LEU A 36 -2.38 -10.06 -10.75
CA LEU A 36 -3.31 -8.93 -10.71
C LEU A 36 -2.66 -7.80 -9.93
N THR A 37 -2.45 -6.66 -10.57
CA THR A 37 -2.05 -5.43 -9.89
C THR A 37 -3.24 -4.53 -9.65
N THR A 38 -3.29 -3.89 -8.48
CA THR A 38 -4.37 -2.96 -8.12
C THR A 38 -3.91 -2.01 -7.02
N ARG A 39 -4.75 -1.04 -6.63
CA ARG A 39 -4.40 -0.04 -5.61
C ARG A 39 -5.56 0.34 -4.72
N GLU A 40 -5.26 0.87 -3.55
CA GLU A 40 -6.22 1.55 -2.66
C GLU A 40 -5.78 3.00 -2.33
N PRO A 41 -6.76 3.91 -2.20
CA PRO A 41 -8.18 3.73 -2.48
C PRO A 41 -8.43 3.65 -3.99
N GLY A 42 -9.52 3.00 -4.40
CA GLY A 42 -9.89 2.85 -5.81
C GLY A 42 -9.91 1.41 -6.30
N GLY A 43 -9.45 1.20 -7.52
CA GLY A 43 -9.31 -0.12 -8.15
C GLY A 43 -10.59 -0.70 -8.77
N VAL A 44 -11.78 -0.19 -8.41
CA VAL A 44 -13.11 -0.52 -8.97
C VAL A 44 -13.98 0.74 -9.05
N LEU A 45 -15.04 0.74 -9.84
CA LEU A 45 -15.82 1.95 -10.16
C LEU A 45 -16.28 2.74 -8.92
N ILE A 46 -16.91 2.07 -7.96
CA ILE A 46 -17.36 2.72 -6.71
C ILE A 46 -16.16 3.19 -5.89
N GLY A 47 -15.10 2.38 -5.82
CA GLY A 47 -13.85 2.73 -5.14
C GLY A 47 -13.19 3.98 -5.73
N GLU A 48 -13.19 4.13 -7.06
CA GLU A 48 -12.65 5.33 -7.73
C GLU A 48 -13.48 6.59 -7.40
N LYS A 49 -14.82 6.49 -7.32
CA LYS A 49 -15.65 7.61 -6.89
C LYS A 49 -15.38 8.05 -5.45
N ILE A 50 -15.14 7.09 -4.57
CA ILE A 50 -14.72 7.38 -3.19
C ILE A 50 -13.33 8.01 -3.18
N ARG A 51 -12.40 7.52 -4.01
CA ARG A 51 -11.06 8.06 -4.16
C ARG A 51 -11.09 9.52 -4.61
N GLU A 52 -11.93 9.88 -5.59
CA GLU A 52 -12.13 11.27 -6.03
C GLU A 52 -12.46 12.16 -4.82
N VAL A 53 -13.36 11.73 -3.93
CA VAL A 53 -13.72 12.49 -2.72
C VAL A 53 -12.54 12.59 -1.74
N ILE A 54 -11.84 11.49 -1.47
CA ILE A 54 -10.73 11.46 -0.49
C ILE A 54 -9.57 12.35 -0.91
N LEU A 55 -9.21 12.33 -2.20
CA LEU A 55 -7.97 12.93 -2.70
C LEU A 55 -8.15 14.35 -3.25
N ASP A 56 -9.39 14.85 -3.38
CA ASP A 56 -9.66 16.20 -3.87
C ASP A 56 -8.95 17.25 -2.99
N PRO A 57 -8.04 18.06 -3.55
CA PRO A 57 -7.32 19.10 -2.81
C PRO A 57 -8.23 20.17 -2.20
N SER A 58 -9.47 20.35 -2.71
CA SER A 58 -10.43 21.29 -2.19
C SER A 58 -11.08 20.87 -0.87
N HIS A 59 -11.04 19.57 -0.55
CA HIS A 59 -11.66 19.02 0.66
C HIS A 59 -10.78 19.17 1.92
N THR A 60 -10.27 20.37 2.16
CA THR A 60 -9.34 20.67 3.26
C THR A 60 -9.95 20.50 4.66
N GLN A 61 -11.29 20.59 4.79
CA GLN A 61 -12.01 20.42 6.06
C GLN A 61 -12.43 18.97 6.35
N MET A 62 -11.97 18.00 5.56
CA MET A 62 -12.34 16.59 5.78
C MET A 62 -11.93 16.15 7.20
N ASP A 63 -12.91 15.71 7.98
CA ASP A 63 -12.66 15.15 9.30
C ASP A 63 -11.89 13.83 9.22
N ALA A 64 -10.97 13.59 10.16
CA ALA A 64 -10.10 12.40 10.15
C ALA A 64 -10.86 11.07 10.21
N LYS A 65 -11.99 11.00 10.95
CA LYS A 65 -12.82 9.78 10.98
C LYS A 65 -13.59 9.61 9.68
N THR A 66 -14.05 10.69 9.06
CA THR A 66 -14.66 10.65 7.73
C THR A 66 -13.67 10.13 6.70
N GLU A 67 -12.42 10.62 6.72
CA GLU A 67 -11.34 10.13 5.87
C GLU A 67 -11.16 8.62 6.04
N LEU A 68 -11.01 8.13 7.28
CA LEU A 68 -10.87 6.71 7.58
C LEU A 68 -12.05 5.88 7.05
N LEU A 69 -13.29 6.31 7.32
CA LEU A 69 -14.50 5.59 6.91
C LEU A 69 -14.62 5.49 5.38
N LEU A 70 -14.21 6.51 4.66
CA LEU A 70 -14.16 6.49 3.19
C LEU A 70 -13.12 5.50 2.67
N TYR A 71 -11.92 5.44 3.28
CA TYR A 71 -10.93 4.41 2.95
C TYR A 71 -11.47 3.01 3.18
N ILE A 72 -12.13 2.78 4.32
CA ILE A 72 -12.70 1.47 4.69
C ILE A 72 -13.82 1.08 3.70
N ALA A 73 -14.69 2.01 3.33
CA ALA A 73 -15.76 1.75 2.35
C ALA A 73 -15.20 1.40 0.95
N SER A 74 -14.21 2.16 0.48
CA SER A 74 -13.52 1.88 -0.78
C SER A 74 -12.86 0.49 -0.76
N ARG A 75 -12.17 0.17 0.33
CA ARG A 75 -11.53 -1.14 0.58
C ARG A 75 -12.52 -2.29 0.46
N ARG A 76 -13.66 -2.22 1.16
CA ARG A 76 -14.65 -3.29 1.12
C ARG A 76 -15.14 -3.57 -0.31
N GLN A 77 -15.51 -2.53 -1.04
CA GLN A 77 -15.97 -2.68 -2.42
C GLN A 77 -14.89 -3.26 -3.34
N HIS A 78 -13.66 -2.77 -3.21
CA HIS A 78 -12.52 -3.25 -3.97
C HIS A 78 -12.23 -4.73 -3.71
N LEU A 79 -12.28 -5.17 -2.45
CA LEU A 79 -12.06 -6.56 -2.08
C LEU A 79 -13.09 -7.48 -2.74
N VAL A 80 -14.39 -7.22 -2.54
CA VAL A 80 -15.44 -8.14 -2.99
C VAL A 80 -15.56 -8.19 -4.51
N GLU A 81 -15.26 -7.10 -5.19
CA GLU A 81 -15.45 -6.99 -6.63
C GLU A 81 -14.22 -7.45 -7.44
N LYS A 82 -13.01 -7.34 -6.88
CA LYS A 82 -11.78 -7.56 -7.64
C LYS A 82 -10.78 -8.49 -6.94
N VAL A 83 -10.43 -8.22 -5.70
CA VAL A 83 -9.32 -8.91 -5.03
C VAL A 83 -9.69 -10.34 -4.65
N LEU A 84 -10.82 -10.55 -3.97
CA LEU A 84 -11.25 -11.88 -3.53
C LEU A 84 -11.44 -12.84 -4.72
N PRO A 85 -12.14 -12.46 -5.81
CA PRO A 85 -12.23 -13.33 -7.00
C PRO A 85 -10.88 -13.70 -7.60
N ALA A 86 -9.91 -12.79 -7.59
CA ALA A 86 -8.58 -13.08 -8.10
C ALA A 86 -7.81 -14.06 -7.21
N LEU A 87 -7.90 -13.90 -5.88
CA LEU A 87 -7.31 -14.83 -4.93
C LEU A 87 -7.96 -16.23 -5.01
N GLU A 88 -9.27 -16.30 -5.19
CA GLU A 88 -10.00 -17.56 -5.41
C GLU A 88 -9.57 -18.24 -6.71
N ALA A 89 -9.24 -17.45 -7.74
CA ALA A 89 -8.67 -17.96 -8.99
C ALA A 89 -7.20 -18.39 -8.89
N GLY A 90 -6.57 -18.26 -7.72
CA GLY A 90 -5.18 -18.67 -7.48
C GLY A 90 -4.13 -17.67 -7.96
N LYS A 91 -4.51 -16.41 -8.24
CA LYS A 91 -3.59 -15.39 -8.75
C LYS A 91 -2.68 -14.82 -7.66
N LEU A 92 -1.53 -14.31 -8.08
CA LEU A 92 -0.74 -13.38 -7.30
C LEU A 92 -1.39 -11.99 -7.40
N VAL A 93 -1.88 -11.47 -6.26
CA VAL A 93 -2.47 -10.13 -6.18
C VAL A 93 -1.46 -9.20 -5.52
N ILE A 94 -1.07 -8.14 -6.22
CA ILE A 94 -0.18 -7.09 -5.71
C ILE A 94 -0.98 -5.79 -5.58
N MET A 95 -1.10 -5.32 -4.35
CA MET A 95 -1.85 -4.11 -4.01
C MET A 95 -0.89 -2.97 -3.66
N ASP A 96 -1.01 -1.82 -4.34
CA ASP A 96 -0.40 -0.58 -3.85
C ASP A 96 -1.29 -0.01 -2.75
N ARG A 97 -0.84 -0.17 -1.51
CA ARG A 97 -1.51 0.11 -0.24
C ARG A 97 -2.64 -0.86 0.12
N PHE A 98 -2.75 -1.12 1.41
CA PHE A 98 -3.83 -1.89 2.02
C PHE A 98 -4.02 -1.50 3.49
N ILE A 99 -4.33 -2.48 4.37
CA ILE A 99 -4.68 -2.24 5.79
C ILE A 99 -3.60 -1.49 6.57
N ASP A 100 -2.33 -1.74 6.28
CA ASP A 100 -1.20 -1.13 7.00
C ASP A 100 -1.12 0.39 6.75
N SER A 101 -1.53 0.85 5.56
CA SER A 101 -1.67 2.28 5.26
C SER A 101 -2.65 2.98 6.20
N SER A 102 -3.79 2.36 6.54
CA SER A 102 -4.76 2.98 7.45
C SER A 102 -4.19 3.17 8.86
N VAL A 103 -3.41 2.21 9.34
CA VAL A 103 -2.73 2.34 10.64
C VAL A 103 -1.68 3.45 10.59
N ALA A 104 -0.86 3.49 9.54
CA ALA A 104 0.19 4.49 9.40
C ALA A 104 -0.38 5.91 9.22
N TYR A 105 -1.33 6.10 8.31
CA TYR A 105 -1.86 7.43 7.96
C TYR A 105 -2.93 7.90 8.94
N GLN A 106 -4.00 7.13 9.15
CA GLN A 106 -5.11 7.57 10.00
C GLN A 106 -4.79 7.36 11.49
N GLY A 107 -4.07 6.28 11.85
CA GLY A 107 -3.62 6.04 13.21
C GLY A 107 -2.52 7.01 13.62
N PHE A 108 -1.30 6.78 13.15
CA PHE A 108 -0.14 7.60 13.54
C PHE A 108 -0.18 9.01 12.96
N GLY A 109 -0.57 9.16 11.70
CA GLY A 109 -0.61 10.45 11.02
C GLY A 109 -1.69 11.37 11.59
N ARG A 110 -2.95 10.92 11.65
CA ARG A 110 -4.10 11.69 12.13
C ARG A 110 -4.35 11.55 13.63
N GLY A 111 -3.71 10.60 14.31
CA GLY A 111 -3.86 10.39 15.76
C GLY A 111 -5.17 9.68 16.15
N LEU A 112 -5.76 8.91 15.25
CA LEU A 112 -6.93 8.09 15.57
C LEU A 112 -6.53 6.84 16.36
N ASP A 113 -7.49 6.30 17.10
CA ASP A 113 -7.32 5.08 17.89
C ASP A 113 -7.00 3.88 16.98
N ILE A 114 -5.86 3.23 17.25
CA ILE A 114 -5.37 2.09 16.48
C ILE A 114 -6.29 0.88 16.61
N ASP A 115 -6.84 0.62 17.80
CA ASP A 115 -7.73 -0.53 18.02
C ASP A 115 -9.03 -0.37 17.22
N ALA A 116 -9.55 0.87 17.12
CA ALA A 116 -10.71 1.16 16.28
C ALA A 116 -10.39 0.98 14.78
N ILE A 117 -9.18 1.37 14.34
CA ILE A 117 -8.74 1.15 12.95
C ILE A 117 -8.61 -0.33 12.66
N ASP A 118 -7.99 -1.09 13.53
CA ASP A 118 -7.80 -2.54 13.39
C ASP A 118 -9.15 -3.26 13.34
N TRP A 119 -10.10 -2.85 14.18
CA TRP A 119 -11.46 -3.38 14.15
C TRP A 119 -12.17 -3.08 12.82
N LEU A 120 -12.11 -1.84 12.32
CA LEU A 120 -12.70 -1.44 11.05
C LEU A 120 -12.05 -2.18 9.87
N ASN A 121 -10.74 -2.32 9.89
CA ASN A 121 -10.01 -3.12 8.90
C ASN A 121 -10.47 -4.57 8.92
N HIS A 122 -10.53 -5.19 10.10
CA HIS A 122 -11.00 -6.58 10.25
C HIS A 122 -12.43 -6.75 9.74
N PHE A 123 -13.33 -5.83 10.10
CA PHE A 123 -14.72 -5.84 9.65
C PHE A 123 -14.83 -5.74 8.11
N ALA A 124 -14.09 -4.81 7.50
CA ALA A 124 -14.17 -4.59 6.05
C ALA A 124 -13.53 -5.71 5.22
N THR A 125 -12.53 -6.39 5.78
CA THR A 125 -11.75 -7.42 5.07
C THR A 125 -12.19 -8.85 5.41
N ASP A 126 -13.16 -9.04 6.33
CA ASP A 126 -13.48 -10.34 6.93
C ASP A 126 -12.21 -11.01 7.49
N GLY A 127 -11.30 -10.20 8.05
CA GLY A 127 -10.04 -10.65 8.64
C GLY A 127 -8.93 -10.98 7.64
N LEU A 128 -9.12 -10.74 6.33
CA LEU A 128 -8.07 -10.93 5.34
C LEU A 128 -6.90 -9.97 5.63
N LYS A 129 -5.71 -10.55 5.73
CA LYS A 129 -4.42 -9.83 5.79
C LYS A 129 -3.55 -10.21 4.59
N PRO A 130 -2.59 -9.36 4.19
CA PRO A 130 -1.58 -9.76 3.21
C PRO A 130 -0.77 -10.96 3.70
N ASP A 131 -0.41 -11.86 2.79
CA ASP A 131 0.57 -12.92 3.05
C ASP A 131 1.99 -12.31 3.21
N LEU A 132 2.23 -11.19 2.52
CA LEU A 132 3.46 -10.42 2.58
C LEU A 132 3.16 -8.93 2.42
N THR A 133 3.73 -8.10 3.29
CA THR A 133 3.80 -6.65 3.09
C THR A 133 5.25 -6.24 2.83
N LEU A 134 5.49 -5.55 1.73
CA LEU A 134 6.77 -4.96 1.37
C LEU A 134 6.72 -3.47 1.76
N TYR A 135 7.41 -3.12 2.82
CA TYR A 135 7.48 -1.74 3.30
C TYR A 135 8.71 -1.04 2.72
N PHE A 136 8.48 -0.15 1.78
CA PHE A 136 9.51 0.67 1.12
C PHE A 136 9.85 1.86 2.01
N ASP A 137 10.95 1.74 2.78
CA ASP A 137 11.40 2.78 3.70
C ASP A 137 12.34 3.77 3.00
N ILE A 138 12.06 5.05 3.17
CA ILE A 138 12.88 6.17 2.71
C ILE A 138 12.78 7.32 3.70
N GLU A 139 13.84 8.10 3.83
CA GLU A 139 13.78 9.35 4.60
C GLU A 139 12.74 10.29 4.00
N VAL A 140 11.95 10.92 4.87
CA VAL A 140 10.78 11.72 4.44
C VAL A 140 11.20 12.84 3.50
N GLU A 141 12.28 13.52 3.86
CA GLU A 141 12.83 14.64 3.08
C GLU A 141 13.27 14.18 1.67
N GLU A 142 13.85 13.00 1.55
CA GLU A 142 14.24 12.42 0.27
C GLU A 142 13.02 12.02 -0.56
N GLY A 143 12.02 11.37 0.04
CA GLY A 143 10.77 11.02 -0.64
C GLY A 143 10.06 12.25 -1.21
N LEU A 144 9.94 13.31 -0.41
CA LEU A 144 9.35 14.58 -0.84
C LEU A 144 10.17 15.27 -1.95
N ALA A 145 11.50 15.21 -1.88
CA ALA A 145 12.36 15.73 -2.95
C ALA A 145 12.16 14.99 -4.28
N ARG A 146 12.00 13.66 -4.26
CA ARG A 146 11.68 12.84 -5.45
C ARG A 146 10.32 13.21 -6.04
N ILE A 147 9.32 13.47 -5.20
CA ILE A 147 8.00 13.94 -5.64
C ILE A 147 8.11 15.30 -6.33
N ALA A 148 8.78 16.25 -5.69
CA ALA A 148 8.95 17.59 -6.23
C ALA A 148 9.71 17.63 -7.58
N ALA A 149 10.61 16.67 -7.81
CA ALA A 149 11.33 16.51 -9.07
C ALA A 149 10.47 15.92 -10.21
N ASN A 150 9.32 15.28 -9.88
CA ASN A 150 8.43 14.67 -10.87
C ASN A 150 7.26 15.60 -11.20
N SER A 151 7.43 16.47 -12.19
CA SER A 151 6.44 17.47 -12.61
C SER A 151 5.16 16.90 -13.27
N ASN A 152 5.16 15.62 -13.62
CA ASN A 152 4.04 14.98 -14.33
C ASN A 152 3.04 14.28 -13.41
N ARG A 153 3.25 14.36 -12.09
CA ARG A 153 2.38 13.73 -11.11
C ARG A 153 1.22 14.64 -10.73
N GLU A 154 0.02 14.08 -10.64
CA GLU A 154 -1.14 14.76 -10.05
C GLU A 154 -0.89 15.02 -8.55
N VAL A 155 -1.10 16.27 -8.12
CA VAL A 155 -1.01 16.67 -6.71
C VAL A 155 -2.33 16.39 -6.04
N ASN A 156 -2.32 15.61 -4.99
CA ASN A 156 -3.51 15.27 -4.22
C ASN A 156 -3.51 15.92 -2.82
N ARG A 157 -4.61 15.81 -2.09
CA ARG A 157 -4.78 16.42 -0.77
C ARG A 157 -3.70 16.00 0.23
N LEU A 158 -3.25 14.75 0.21
CA LEU A 158 -2.20 14.26 1.12
C LEU A 158 -0.82 14.81 0.79
N ASP A 159 -0.56 15.15 -0.48
CA ASP A 159 0.70 15.79 -0.89
C ASP A 159 0.83 17.22 -0.36
N LEU A 160 -0.30 17.87 -0.01
CA LEU A 160 -0.33 19.22 0.56
C LEU A 160 -0.09 19.22 2.08
N GLU A 161 -0.03 18.05 2.70
CA GLU A 161 0.23 17.92 4.14
C GLU A 161 1.67 18.28 4.49
N GLY A 162 1.83 18.77 5.71
CA GLY A 162 3.15 19.17 6.21
C GLY A 162 4.08 17.99 6.52
N LEU A 163 5.36 18.29 6.60
CA LEU A 163 6.43 17.33 6.93
C LEU A 163 6.16 16.50 8.21
N ASP A 164 5.46 17.09 9.19
CA ASP A 164 5.12 16.42 10.46
C ASP A 164 4.21 15.21 10.24
N LEU A 165 3.21 15.30 9.34
CA LEU A 165 2.35 14.16 9.00
C LEU A 165 3.20 13.01 8.43
N HIS A 166 4.04 13.30 7.45
CA HIS A 166 4.87 12.28 6.79
C HIS A 166 5.84 11.60 7.77
N LYS A 167 6.40 12.35 8.73
CA LYS A 167 7.23 11.78 9.80
C LYS A 167 6.44 10.88 10.75
N LYS A 168 5.20 11.25 11.07
CA LYS A 168 4.30 10.40 11.88
C LYS A 168 3.93 9.12 11.12
N VAL A 169 3.60 9.22 9.83
CA VAL A 169 3.29 8.08 8.98
C VAL A 169 4.47 7.09 8.92
N ARG A 170 5.69 7.58 8.67
CA ARG A 170 6.89 6.73 8.68
C ARG A 170 7.07 6.01 10.02
N ARG A 171 6.89 6.72 11.15
CA ARG A 171 6.91 6.09 12.48
C ARG A 171 5.85 5.01 12.63
N GLY A 172 4.66 5.21 12.04
CA GLY A 172 3.60 4.21 12.01
C GLY A 172 4.03 2.92 11.32
N TYR A 173 4.62 3.01 10.14
CA TYR A 173 5.15 1.84 9.43
C TYR A 173 6.28 1.13 10.19
N LEU A 174 7.20 1.87 10.79
CA LEU A 174 8.27 1.28 11.62
C LEU A 174 7.70 0.55 12.84
N SER A 175 6.67 1.12 13.49
CA SER A 175 5.97 0.45 14.59
C SER A 175 5.26 -0.83 14.15
N LEU A 176 4.66 -0.85 12.96
CA LEU A 176 4.06 -2.06 12.38
C LEU A 176 5.12 -3.12 12.07
N LEU A 177 6.26 -2.72 11.53
CA LEU A 177 7.39 -3.61 11.28
C LEU A 177 7.87 -4.31 12.57
N ASP A 178 7.97 -3.58 13.68
CA ASP A 178 8.37 -4.14 14.97
C ASP A 178 7.34 -5.15 15.51
N LYS A 179 6.05 -4.93 15.25
CA LYS A 179 4.97 -5.81 15.71
C LYS A 179 4.76 -7.05 14.84
N GLU A 180 4.86 -6.89 13.52
CA GLU A 180 4.49 -7.91 12.53
C GLU A 180 5.66 -8.23 11.57
N GLY A 181 6.91 -8.20 12.03
CA GLY A 181 8.12 -8.43 11.22
C GLY A 181 8.18 -9.76 10.49
N ASN A 182 7.34 -10.73 10.84
CA ASN A 182 7.19 -11.97 10.05
C ASN A 182 6.40 -11.76 8.76
N ARG A 183 5.47 -10.80 8.73
CA ARG A 183 4.61 -10.48 7.58
C ARG A 183 5.12 -9.26 6.82
N ILE A 184 5.67 -8.28 7.52
CA ILE A 184 6.14 -7.01 6.97
C ILE A 184 7.65 -7.07 6.81
N ILE A 185 8.14 -6.90 5.60
CA ILE A 185 9.58 -6.88 5.28
C ILE A 185 9.96 -5.48 4.80
N LYS A 186 10.97 -4.91 5.45
CA LYS A 186 11.51 -3.61 5.06
C LYS A 186 12.38 -3.72 3.82
N ILE A 187 12.13 -2.85 2.86
CA ILE A 187 12.91 -2.64 1.64
C ILE A 187 13.53 -1.24 1.73
N ASP A 188 14.85 -1.15 1.62
CA ASP A 188 15.55 0.14 1.58
C ASP A 188 15.32 0.81 0.23
N ALA A 189 14.40 1.78 0.21
CA ALA A 189 14.02 2.51 -1.00
C ALA A 189 14.93 3.71 -1.31
N SER A 190 15.98 3.94 -0.51
CA SER A 190 17.01 4.95 -0.79
C SER A 190 18.02 4.49 -1.86
N LEU A 191 18.12 3.18 -2.05
CA LEU A 191 19.03 2.55 -3.00
C LEU A 191 18.62 2.80 -4.47
N PRO A 192 19.54 2.60 -5.44
CA PRO A 192 19.19 2.61 -6.87
C PRO A 192 18.07 1.62 -7.20
N LEU A 193 17.19 2.01 -8.14
CA LEU A 193 15.99 1.23 -8.51
C LEU A 193 16.31 -0.25 -8.76
N GLU A 194 17.37 -0.55 -9.50
CA GLU A 194 17.78 -1.92 -9.82
C GLU A 194 18.03 -2.76 -8.57
N GLN A 195 18.68 -2.20 -7.55
CA GLN A 195 18.95 -2.89 -6.28
C GLN A 195 17.66 -3.09 -5.47
N VAL A 196 16.76 -2.10 -5.47
CA VAL A 196 15.46 -2.19 -4.82
C VAL A 196 14.62 -3.29 -5.48
N VAL A 197 14.61 -3.35 -6.82
CA VAL A 197 13.91 -4.39 -7.59
C VAL A 197 14.46 -5.78 -7.28
N GLU A 198 15.78 -5.96 -7.30
CA GLU A 198 16.41 -7.26 -6.99
C GLU A 198 16.11 -7.72 -5.56
N THR A 199 16.20 -6.81 -4.59
CA THR A 199 15.85 -7.13 -3.19
C THR A 199 14.38 -7.51 -3.07
N THR A 200 13.49 -6.75 -3.69
CA THR A 200 12.05 -6.99 -3.68
C THR A 200 11.71 -8.34 -4.31
N LYS A 201 12.32 -8.64 -5.46
CA LYS A 201 12.19 -9.93 -6.16
C LYS A 201 12.64 -11.09 -5.27
N ALA A 202 13.82 -10.97 -4.67
CA ALA A 202 14.38 -12.02 -3.81
C ALA A 202 13.48 -12.34 -2.62
N VAL A 203 12.94 -11.31 -1.95
CA VAL A 203 12.00 -11.47 -0.83
C VAL A 203 10.70 -12.12 -1.30
N LEU A 204 10.13 -11.63 -2.41
CA LEU A 204 8.88 -12.17 -2.93
C LEU A 204 9.01 -13.65 -3.32
N PHE A 205 10.09 -14.01 -4.03
CA PHE A 205 10.33 -15.38 -4.46
C PHE A 205 10.55 -16.33 -3.27
N ASP A 206 11.32 -15.90 -2.28
CA ASP A 206 11.54 -16.67 -1.04
C ASP A 206 10.20 -16.95 -0.34
N ARG A 207 9.35 -15.93 -0.18
CA ARG A 207 8.05 -16.04 0.47
C ARG A 207 7.04 -16.90 -0.29
N MET A 208 7.12 -16.92 -1.61
CA MET A 208 6.27 -17.77 -2.46
C MET A 208 6.86 -19.18 -2.66
N GLY A 209 8.05 -19.47 -2.14
CA GLY A 209 8.74 -20.74 -2.37
C GLY A 209 9.15 -20.96 -3.83
N LEU A 210 9.40 -19.89 -4.58
CA LEU A 210 9.85 -19.94 -5.96
C LEU A 210 11.38 -20.05 -6.03
N ALA A 211 11.87 -20.85 -6.98
CA ALA A 211 13.31 -20.90 -7.26
C ALA A 211 13.82 -19.54 -7.77
N LYS A 212 15.01 -19.15 -7.28
CA LYS A 212 15.71 -17.92 -7.68
C LYS A 212 16.04 -17.89 -9.17
#